data_ba53cd3d752dd889cf9cc914413aa68b
#
_entry.id   ba53cd3d752dd889cf9cc914413aa68b
#
_cell.length_a   1.000
_cell.length_b   1.000
_cell.length_c   1.000
_cell.angle_alpha   90.00
_cell.angle_beta   90.00
_cell.angle_gamma   90.00
#
_symmetry.space_group_name_H-M   'P 1'
#
loop_
_entity.id
_entity.type
_entity.pdbx_description
1 polymer ?
#
loop_
_entity_poly.entity_id
_entity_poly.type
_entity_poly.pdbx_seq_one_letter_code
_entity_poly.pdbx_strand_id
1 'polypeptide(L)'
;MTEFDETFDWVVVGSGAGSMASALLMKQAGKSVVILEKSPWVGGTTAKSGGVMWIPNNRFMVPGEDSFEQACEYLDAVVPDGENSPGTSPERRRTYASEAPKMLDFIVSQGVAMERGSSFWPDYYDELPGGVKTSRTVTAVPFDKNELGKLWAARLRQGFAEVPVKLDDGMKLPFARHSWAIRMLLVRIGLKIIAGKLT
;
A
#
# COMPACT_ATOMS: atom_id res chain seq x y z
N MET A 1 1.88 41.66 -10.59
CA MET A 1 1.13 40.39 -10.36
C MET A 1 1.88 39.33 -11.12
N THR A 2 2.20 38.22 -10.48
CA THR A 2 2.83 37.08 -11.16
C THR A 2 1.77 36.43 -12.04
N GLU A 3 1.97 36.48 -13.35
CA GLU A 3 1.10 35.78 -14.30
C GLU A 3 1.47 34.28 -14.25
N PHE A 4 0.50 33.42 -14.01
CA PHE A 4 0.70 31.97 -14.02
C PHE A 4 0.36 31.43 -15.41
N ASP A 5 1.14 30.48 -15.90
CA ASP A 5 0.93 29.87 -17.22
C ASP A 5 -0.32 28.97 -17.25
N GLU A 6 -0.64 28.33 -16.13
CA GLU A 6 -1.77 27.40 -16.01
C GLU A 6 -2.44 27.50 -14.64
N THR A 7 -3.73 27.14 -14.60
CA THR A 7 -4.54 27.12 -13.37
C THR A 7 -5.27 25.79 -13.26
N PHE A 8 -5.24 25.18 -12.07
CA PHE A 8 -5.91 23.93 -11.76
C PHE A 8 -6.72 24.07 -10.48
N ASP A 9 -7.82 23.31 -10.37
CA ASP A 9 -8.62 23.24 -9.14
C ASP A 9 -7.83 22.57 -8.00
N TRP A 10 -6.92 21.62 -8.35
CA TRP A 10 -6.16 20.84 -7.39
C TRP A 10 -4.72 20.61 -7.86
N VAL A 11 -3.79 21.11 -7.08
CA VAL A 11 -2.34 20.95 -7.32
C VAL A 11 -1.77 20.01 -6.28
N VAL A 12 -1.15 18.93 -6.73
CA VAL A 12 -0.53 17.91 -5.86
C VAL A 12 0.99 17.98 -6.03
N VAL A 13 1.71 18.03 -4.92
CA VAL A 13 3.18 18.07 -4.92
C VAL A 13 3.74 16.68 -4.59
N GLY A 14 4.47 16.13 -5.53
CA GLY A 14 5.05 14.79 -5.48
C GLY A 14 4.13 13.71 -6.06
N SER A 15 4.72 12.56 -6.42
CA SER A 15 4.04 11.43 -7.08
C SER A 15 4.03 10.15 -6.24
N GLY A 16 4.13 10.27 -4.91
CA GLY A 16 3.94 9.13 -4.00
C GLY A 16 2.47 8.68 -3.91
N ALA A 17 2.19 7.55 -3.29
CA ALA A 17 0.84 6.96 -3.24
C ALA A 17 -0.22 7.90 -2.68
N GLY A 18 0.06 8.59 -1.57
CA GLY A 18 -0.91 9.52 -0.97
C GLY A 18 -1.24 10.68 -1.90
N SER A 19 -0.24 11.24 -2.59
CA SER A 19 -0.41 12.28 -3.59
C SER A 19 -1.25 11.81 -4.77
N MET A 20 -0.95 10.62 -5.30
CA MET A 20 -1.69 10.05 -6.42
C MET A 20 -3.13 9.68 -6.03
N ALA A 21 -3.36 9.16 -4.84
CA ALA A 21 -4.70 8.87 -4.34
C ALA A 21 -5.54 10.16 -4.21
N SER A 22 -4.94 11.23 -3.68
CA SER A 22 -5.57 12.56 -3.62
C SER A 22 -5.92 13.08 -5.02
N ALA A 23 -4.99 12.98 -5.97
CA ALA A 23 -5.22 13.40 -7.35
C ALA A 23 -6.35 12.62 -8.01
N LEU A 24 -6.39 11.31 -7.84
CA LEU A 24 -7.47 10.44 -8.35
C LEU A 24 -8.83 10.81 -7.76
N LEU A 25 -8.90 11.04 -6.45
CA LEU A 25 -10.13 11.42 -5.76
C LEU A 25 -10.68 12.74 -6.32
N MET A 26 -9.83 13.73 -6.47
CA MET A 26 -10.25 15.04 -7.01
C MET A 26 -10.61 14.94 -8.50
N LYS A 27 -9.90 14.11 -9.26
CA LYS A 27 -10.25 13.83 -10.66
C LYS A 27 -11.63 13.18 -10.78
N GLN A 28 -11.94 12.21 -9.90
CA GLN A 28 -13.26 11.58 -9.85
C GLN A 28 -14.35 12.59 -9.48
N ALA A 29 -14.03 13.57 -8.65
CA ALA A 29 -14.93 14.68 -8.33
C ALA A 29 -15.07 15.73 -9.46
N GLY A 30 -14.55 15.45 -10.66
CA GLY A 30 -14.66 16.31 -11.83
C GLY A 30 -13.75 17.53 -11.82
N LYS A 31 -12.73 17.55 -10.95
CA LYS A 31 -11.79 18.67 -10.83
C LYS A 31 -10.66 18.56 -11.86
N SER A 32 -10.13 19.70 -12.28
CA SER A 32 -8.86 19.80 -12.99
C SER A 32 -7.72 19.57 -12.01
N VAL A 33 -6.81 18.63 -12.33
CA VAL A 33 -5.76 18.19 -11.40
C VAL A 33 -4.42 18.17 -12.10
N VAL A 34 -3.39 18.65 -11.40
CA VAL A 34 -1.99 18.51 -11.82
C VAL A 34 -1.15 17.91 -10.68
N ILE A 35 -0.21 17.03 -11.04
CA ILE A 35 0.80 16.50 -10.12
C ILE A 35 2.16 17.08 -10.53
N LEU A 36 2.81 17.76 -9.59
CA LEU A 36 4.14 18.34 -9.76
C LEU A 36 5.18 17.41 -9.12
N GLU A 37 6.02 16.78 -9.92
CA GLU A 37 7.11 15.92 -9.44
C GLU A 37 8.47 16.59 -9.73
N LYS A 38 9.29 16.76 -8.69
CA LYS A 38 10.59 17.44 -8.82
C LYS A 38 11.68 16.60 -9.48
N SER A 39 11.53 15.27 -9.44
CA SER A 39 12.52 14.35 -9.99
C SER A 39 12.10 13.89 -11.40
N PRO A 40 13.03 13.37 -12.20
CA PRO A 40 12.68 12.75 -13.47
C PRO A 40 11.91 11.42 -13.30
N TRP A 41 11.77 10.94 -12.05
CA TRP A 41 11.16 9.65 -11.72
C TRP A 41 9.86 9.85 -10.95
N VAL A 42 8.81 9.13 -11.33
CA VAL A 42 7.52 9.10 -10.64
C VAL A 42 7.43 7.95 -9.64
N GLY A 43 6.56 8.06 -8.64
CA GLY A 43 6.26 7.02 -7.67
C GLY A 43 6.83 7.25 -6.27
N GLY A 44 7.72 8.25 -6.10
CA GLY A 44 8.27 8.63 -4.80
C GLY A 44 8.95 7.46 -4.06
N THR A 45 8.92 7.46 -2.73
CA THR A 45 9.40 6.35 -1.90
C THR A 45 8.43 5.16 -1.94
N THR A 46 7.17 5.36 -2.30
CA THR A 46 6.19 4.29 -2.45
C THR A 46 6.65 3.25 -3.47
N ALA A 47 7.16 3.67 -4.63
CA ALA A 47 7.69 2.77 -5.64
C ALA A 47 8.91 1.96 -5.17
N LYS A 48 9.58 2.39 -4.10
CA LYS A 48 10.70 1.66 -3.47
C LYS A 48 10.28 0.77 -2.30
N SER A 49 9.04 0.88 -1.86
CA SER A 49 8.48 0.09 -0.75
C SER A 49 7.90 -1.22 -1.25
N GLY A 50 7.57 -2.11 -0.33
CA GLY A 50 6.80 -3.32 -0.63
C GLY A 50 5.31 -3.08 -0.91
N GLY A 51 4.82 -1.85 -0.84
CA GLY A 51 3.42 -1.51 -1.07
C GLY A 51 2.46 -2.05 -0.01
N VAL A 52 2.95 -2.26 1.21
CA VAL A 52 2.19 -2.83 2.32
C VAL A 52 1.53 -1.71 3.13
N MET A 53 0.27 -1.91 3.48
CA MET A 53 -0.51 -1.00 4.31
C MET A 53 -1.17 -1.77 5.46
N TRP A 54 -1.11 -1.24 6.67
CA TRP A 54 -1.91 -1.74 7.78
C TRP A 54 -3.26 -1.03 7.75
N ILE A 55 -4.33 -1.77 7.51
CA ILE A 55 -5.68 -1.21 7.39
C ILE A 55 -6.63 -2.09 8.19
N PRO A 56 -7.08 -1.61 9.36
CA PRO A 56 -8.02 -2.37 10.18
C PRO A 56 -9.40 -2.43 9.54
N ASN A 57 -10.19 -3.44 9.91
CA ASN A 57 -11.56 -3.61 9.49
C ASN A 57 -11.75 -3.45 7.96
N ASN A 58 -10.81 -3.95 7.18
CA ASN A 58 -10.80 -3.78 5.73
C ASN A 58 -11.67 -4.84 5.03
N ARG A 59 -12.08 -4.53 3.79
CA ARG A 59 -12.96 -5.35 2.95
C ARG A 59 -12.49 -6.79 2.68
N PHE A 60 -11.22 -7.10 2.90
CA PHE A 60 -10.66 -8.43 2.67
C PHE A 60 -10.65 -9.30 3.93
N MET A 61 -11.06 -8.74 5.07
CA MET A 61 -11.20 -9.50 6.31
C MET A 61 -12.54 -10.26 6.32
N VAL A 62 -12.57 -11.38 7.03
CA VAL A 62 -13.82 -12.12 7.25
C VAL A 62 -14.71 -11.31 8.20
N PRO A 63 -16.01 -11.19 7.94
CA PRO A 63 -16.91 -10.48 8.83
C PRO A 63 -16.81 -10.99 10.27
N GLY A 64 -16.60 -10.07 11.21
CA GLY A 64 -16.44 -10.36 12.63
C GLY A 64 -15.01 -10.66 13.10
N GLU A 65 -14.02 -10.70 12.21
CA GLU A 65 -12.61 -10.84 12.60
C GLU A 65 -12.03 -9.54 13.18
N ASP A 66 -12.61 -8.41 12.86
CA ASP A 66 -12.14 -7.09 13.30
C ASP A 66 -13.31 -6.10 13.35
N SER A 67 -13.15 -5.03 14.10
CA SER A 67 -14.10 -3.92 14.16
C SER A 67 -13.39 -2.59 14.32
N PHE A 68 -14.14 -1.49 14.16
CA PHE A 68 -13.64 -0.15 14.43
C PHE A 68 -13.18 0.01 15.89
N GLU A 69 -13.97 -0.51 16.84
CA GLU A 69 -13.69 -0.45 18.27
C GLU A 69 -12.42 -1.22 18.62
N GLN A 70 -12.26 -2.44 18.08
CA GLN A 70 -11.09 -3.27 18.29
C GLN A 70 -9.83 -2.63 17.68
N ALA A 71 -9.94 -2.01 16.52
CA ALA A 71 -8.85 -1.27 15.90
C ALA A 71 -8.43 -0.05 16.74
N CYS A 72 -9.39 0.69 17.31
CA CYS A 72 -9.11 1.82 18.20
C CYS A 72 -8.43 1.36 19.49
N GLU A 73 -8.92 0.27 20.09
CA GLU A 73 -8.32 -0.33 21.29
C GLU A 73 -6.84 -0.70 21.05
N TYR A 74 -6.56 -1.34 19.91
CA TYR A 74 -5.19 -1.69 19.54
C TYR A 74 -4.31 -0.45 19.33
N LEU A 75 -4.79 0.56 18.61
CA LEU A 75 -4.05 1.80 18.39
C LEU A 75 -3.78 2.54 19.70
N ASP A 76 -4.74 2.55 20.63
CA ASP A 76 -4.56 3.17 21.94
C ASP A 76 -3.57 2.39 22.82
N ALA A 77 -3.49 1.06 22.67
CA ALA A 77 -2.53 0.24 23.37
C ALA A 77 -1.09 0.37 22.83
N VAL A 78 -0.95 0.53 21.51
CA VAL A 78 0.37 0.59 20.84
C VAL A 78 0.95 2.01 20.82
N VAL A 79 0.09 3.01 20.75
CA VAL A 79 0.49 4.42 20.61
C VAL A 79 0.11 5.16 21.89
N PRO A 80 1.04 5.29 22.85
CA PRO A 80 0.76 5.98 24.11
C PRO A 80 0.48 7.47 23.87
N ASP A 81 -0.41 8.02 24.68
CA ASP A 81 -0.67 9.45 24.68
C ASP A 81 0.55 10.19 25.20
N GLY A 82 1.11 11.06 24.37
CA GLY A 82 2.22 11.94 24.75
C GLY A 82 1.76 13.40 24.76
N GLU A 83 2.13 14.15 25.79
CA GLU A 83 1.76 15.57 25.92
C GLU A 83 2.18 16.43 24.73
N ASN A 84 3.18 15.99 23.94
CA ASN A 84 3.74 16.74 22.81
C ASN A 84 3.67 15.99 21.47
N SER A 85 2.71 15.09 21.31
CA SER A 85 2.57 14.26 20.10
C SER A 85 1.26 14.52 19.34
N PRO A 86 1.03 15.73 18.78
CA PRO A 86 -0.23 16.06 18.12
C PRO A 86 -0.49 15.19 16.88
N GLY A 87 0.56 14.58 16.33
CA GLY A 87 0.45 13.63 15.21
C GLY A 87 -0.19 12.29 15.57
N THR A 88 -0.26 11.95 16.86
CA THR A 88 -0.73 10.66 17.38
C THR A 88 -1.91 10.79 18.34
N SER A 89 -2.63 11.91 18.29
CA SER A 89 -3.77 12.14 19.17
C SER A 89 -4.84 11.05 19.04
N PRO A 90 -5.64 10.79 20.08
CA PRO A 90 -6.76 9.82 20.02
C PRO A 90 -7.69 10.08 18.84
N GLU A 91 -7.97 11.35 18.54
CA GLU A 91 -8.79 11.75 17.41
C GLU A 91 -8.18 11.29 16.07
N ARG A 92 -6.87 11.48 15.87
CA ARG A 92 -6.19 11.05 14.65
C ARG A 92 -6.16 9.52 14.51
N ARG A 93 -5.98 8.79 15.60
CA ARG A 93 -6.05 7.32 15.60
C ARG A 93 -7.43 6.83 15.17
N ARG A 94 -8.51 7.43 15.71
CA ARG A 94 -9.88 7.13 15.32
C ARG A 94 -10.20 7.51 13.89
N THR A 95 -9.73 8.68 13.45
CA THR A 95 -9.86 9.11 12.05
C THR A 95 -9.17 8.12 11.13
N TYR A 96 -7.95 7.67 11.47
CA TYR A 96 -7.25 6.66 10.68
C TYR A 96 -8.05 5.34 10.61
N ALA A 97 -8.52 4.83 11.74
CA ALA A 97 -9.28 3.59 11.80
C ALA A 97 -10.58 3.64 10.97
N SER A 98 -11.21 4.82 10.86
CA SER A 98 -12.45 5.01 10.09
C SER A 98 -12.19 5.29 8.61
N GLU A 99 -11.14 6.03 8.25
CA GLU A 99 -10.93 6.51 6.88
C GLU A 99 -10.05 5.57 6.05
N ALA A 100 -9.12 4.82 6.67
CA ALA A 100 -8.24 3.92 5.96
C ALA A 100 -8.98 2.81 5.18
N PRO A 101 -10.03 2.15 5.73
CA PRO A 101 -10.86 1.23 4.96
C PRO A 101 -11.55 1.88 3.75
N LYS A 102 -12.08 3.09 3.91
CA LYS A 102 -12.73 3.84 2.81
C LYS A 102 -11.74 4.21 1.71
N MET A 103 -10.52 4.63 2.10
CA MET A 103 -9.44 4.89 1.15
C MET A 103 -9.09 3.62 0.37
N LEU A 104 -9.00 2.46 1.02
CA LEU A 104 -8.75 1.19 0.35
C LEU A 104 -9.87 0.86 -0.64
N ASP A 105 -11.12 1.00 -0.23
CA ASP A 105 -12.28 0.78 -1.11
C ASP A 105 -12.22 1.68 -2.34
N PHE A 106 -11.87 2.94 -2.14
CA PHE A 106 -11.68 3.89 -3.22
C PHE A 106 -10.57 3.42 -4.19
N ILE A 107 -9.37 3.09 -3.70
CA ILE A 107 -8.26 2.65 -4.55
C ILE A 107 -8.63 1.40 -5.35
N VAL A 108 -9.29 0.43 -4.71
CA VAL A 108 -9.75 -0.79 -5.38
C VAL A 108 -10.80 -0.46 -6.45
N SER A 109 -11.71 0.48 -6.18
CA SER A 109 -12.70 0.93 -7.17
C SER A 109 -12.07 1.61 -8.40
N GLN A 110 -10.85 2.16 -8.25
CA GLN A 110 -10.07 2.73 -9.34
C GLN A 110 -9.24 1.69 -10.12
N GLY A 111 -9.43 0.40 -9.83
CA GLY A 111 -8.78 -0.69 -10.54
C GLY A 111 -7.43 -1.12 -9.97
N VAL A 112 -6.99 -0.56 -8.84
CA VAL A 112 -5.75 -1.02 -8.19
C VAL A 112 -6.01 -2.37 -7.52
N ALA A 113 -5.36 -3.42 -8.02
CA ALA A 113 -5.49 -4.75 -7.48
C ALA A 113 -4.78 -4.86 -6.13
N MET A 114 -5.54 -5.15 -5.08
CA MET A 114 -5.06 -5.31 -3.71
C MET A 114 -5.51 -6.65 -3.16
N GLU A 115 -4.76 -7.18 -2.21
CA GLU A 115 -5.13 -8.41 -1.51
C GLU A 115 -4.74 -8.34 -0.03
N ARG A 116 -5.41 -9.13 0.80
CA ARG A 116 -5.05 -9.29 2.21
C ARG A 116 -3.71 -10.03 2.32
N GLY A 117 -2.83 -9.57 3.19
CA GLY A 117 -1.66 -10.33 3.60
C GLY A 117 -2.06 -11.65 4.27
N SER A 118 -1.20 -12.66 4.16
CA SER A 118 -1.46 -13.95 4.83
C SER A 118 -1.39 -13.83 6.35
N SER A 119 -1.78 -14.88 7.05
CA SER A 119 -1.60 -15.01 8.51
C SER A 119 -0.14 -14.91 8.99
N PHE A 120 0.80 -14.81 8.05
CA PHE A 120 2.21 -14.52 8.33
C PHE A 120 2.45 -13.04 8.75
N TRP A 121 1.43 -12.21 8.65
CA TRP A 121 1.46 -10.79 9.00
C TRP A 121 0.47 -10.47 10.14
N PRO A 122 0.65 -11.02 11.36
CA PRO A 122 -0.13 -10.57 12.51
C PRO A 122 0.16 -9.09 12.80
N ASP A 123 -0.61 -8.48 13.66
CA ASP A 123 -0.22 -7.19 14.24
C ASP A 123 1.14 -7.34 14.94
N TYR A 124 1.97 -6.29 14.94
CA TYR A 124 3.31 -6.36 15.55
C TYR A 124 3.30 -6.68 17.04
N TYR A 125 2.22 -6.33 17.71
CA TYR A 125 1.97 -6.58 19.13
C TYR A 125 0.58 -7.22 19.25
N ASP A 126 0.41 -8.37 18.63
CA ASP A 126 -0.89 -9.08 18.55
C ASP A 126 -1.39 -9.56 19.91
N GLU A 127 -0.51 -9.56 20.92
CA GLU A 127 -0.81 -9.85 22.32
C GLU A 127 -1.44 -8.68 23.09
N LEU A 128 -1.37 -7.45 22.55
CA LEU A 128 -1.95 -6.27 23.20
C LEU A 128 -3.47 -6.22 23.00
N PRO A 129 -4.19 -5.45 23.87
CA PRO A 129 -5.62 -5.22 23.70
C PRO A 129 -5.98 -4.81 22.28
N GLY A 130 -7.02 -5.39 21.70
CA GLY A 130 -7.43 -5.13 20.33
C GLY A 130 -6.55 -5.71 19.24
N GLY A 131 -5.44 -6.36 19.59
CA GLY A 131 -4.53 -6.99 18.63
C GLY A 131 -5.16 -8.16 17.88
N VAL A 132 -4.76 -8.37 16.63
CA VAL A 132 -5.28 -9.42 15.73
C VAL A 132 -4.16 -10.33 15.29
N LYS A 133 -4.32 -11.64 15.53
CA LYS A 133 -3.37 -12.69 15.10
C LYS A 133 -3.45 -12.98 13.61
N THR A 134 -4.57 -12.67 13.00
CA THR A 134 -4.76 -12.68 11.56
C THR A 134 -4.39 -11.32 10.97
N SER A 135 -4.14 -11.24 9.67
CA SER A 135 -3.61 -10.02 9.08
C SER A 135 -4.66 -8.89 8.93
N ARG A 136 -4.35 -7.70 9.43
CA ARG A 136 -4.92 -6.41 9.01
C ARG A 136 -4.18 -5.80 7.84
N THR A 137 -3.09 -6.46 7.42
CA THR A 137 -2.20 -5.98 6.38
C THR A 137 -2.80 -6.21 5.00
N VAL A 138 -2.70 -5.21 4.15
CA VAL A 138 -3.10 -5.24 2.75
C VAL A 138 -1.87 -5.01 1.88
N THR A 139 -1.73 -5.77 0.82
CA THR A 139 -0.61 -5.68 -0.12
C THR A 139 -1.10 -5.45 -1.54
N ALA A 140 -0.31 -4.76 -2.34
CA ALA A 140 -0.59 -4.64 -3.76
C ALA A 140 -0.27 -5.95 -4.49
N VAL A 141 -1.14 -6.33 -5.42
CA VAL A 141 -0.85 -7.40 -6.39
C VAL A 141 0.19 -6.89 -7.39
N PRO A 142 1.19 -7.69 -7.78
CA PRO A 142 2.16 -7.28 -8.79
C PRO A 142 1.48 -6.78 -10.06
N PHE A 143 1.91 -5.61 -10.51
CA PHE A 143 1.40 -4.91 -11.68
C PHE A 143 2.39 -5.05 -12.84
N ASP A 144 1.87 -5.27 -14.06
CA ASP A 144 2.69 -5.27 -15.26
C ASP A 144 3.01 -3.83 -15.66
N LYS A 145 4.24 -3.39 -15.43
CA LYS A 145 4.69 -2.04 -15.77
C LYS A 145 4.58 -1.70 -17.26
N ASN A 146 4.50 -2.69 -18.16
CA ASN A 146 4.34 -2.45 -19.58
C ASN A 146 2.97 -1.82 -19.92
N GLU A 147 1.97 -2.03 -19.07
CA GLU A 147 0.65 -1.39 -19.20
C GLU A 147 0.72 0.14 -19.09
N LEU A 148 1.76 0.68 -18.45
CA LEU A 148 2.00 2.13 -18.39
C LEU A 148 2.45 2.73 -19.72
N GLY A 149 2.80 1.91 -20.70
CA GLY A 149 3.44 2.35 -21.93
C GLY A 149 4.91 2.76 -21.73
N LYS A 150 5.66 2.82 -22.80
CA LYS A 150 7.13 3.00 -22.80
C LYS A 150 7.59 4.24 -22.01
N LEU A 151 6.88 5.36 -22.16
CA LEU A 151 7.24 6.62 -21.52
C LEU A 151 7.17 6.53 -19.99
N TRP A 152 6.04 6.09 -19.45
CA TRP A 152 5.81 6.04 -18.01
C TRP A 152 6.53 4.88 -17.34
N ALA A 153 6.65 3.73 -18.02
CA ALA A 153 7.46 2.61 -17.53
C ALA A 153 8.93 3.01 -17.35
N ALA A 154 9.48 3.83 -18.29
CA ALA A 154 10.84 4.34 -18.18
C ALA A 154 11.02 5.40 -17.07
N ARG A 155 9.95 6.11 -16.72
CA ARG A 155 9.95 7.14 -15.67
C ARG A 155 9.55 6.61 -14.30
N LEU A 156 9.07 5.38 -14.20
CA LEU A 156 8.76 4.79 -12.92
C LEU A 156 10.04 4.61 -12.09
N ARG A 157 10.04 5.12 -10.86
CA ARG A 157 11.16 4.93 -9.95
C ARG A 157 11.36 3.45 -9.70
N GLN A 158 12.57 2.96 -9.91
CA GLN A 158 12.88 1.55 -9.68
C GLN A 158 12.65 1.17 -8.21
N GLY A 159 11.93 0.07 -8.01
CA GLY A 159 11.55 -0.45 -6.73
C GLY A 159 12.68 -1.23 -6.04
N PHE A 160 12.30 -1.90 -4.95
CA PHE A 160 13.18 -2.71 -4.13
C PHE A 160 13.75 -3.92 -4.89
N ALA A 161 12.92 -4.59 -5.68
CA ALA A 161 13.33 -5.68 -6.55
C ALA A 161 12.38 -5.80 -7.75
N GLU A 162 12.92 -5.94 -8.93
CA GLU A 162 12.14 -6.26 -10.13
C GLU A 162 12.00 -7.79 -10.26
N VAL A 163 11.42 -8.43 -9.23
CA VAL A 163 11.19 -9.85 -9.21
C VAL A 163 9.69 -10.10 -9.30
N PRO A 164 9.22 -10.99 -10.19
CA PRO A 164 7.78 -11.27 -10.37
C PRO A 164 7.24 -12.14 -9.24
N VAL A 165 7.34 -11.64 -8.00
CA VAL A 165 6.93 -12.33 -6.79
C VAL A 165 6.12 -11.37 -5.90
N LYS A 166 5.04 -11.88 -5.33
CA LYS A 166 4.29 -11.16 -4.30
C LYS A 166 5.16 -11.00 -3.06
N LEU A 167 5.04 -9.88 -2.36
CA LEU A 167 5.82 -9.66 -1.14
C LEU A 167 5.58 -10.76 -0.10
N ASP A 168 4.35 -11.17 0.08
CA ASP A 168 3.95 -12.26 0.99
C ASP A 168 4.67 -13.59 0.67
N ASP A 169 4.83 -13.92 -0.59
CA ASP A 169 5.59 -15.08 -1.03
C ASP A 169 7.10 -14.88 -0.83
N GLY A 170 7.59 -13.68 -1.09
CA GLY A 170 8.99 -13.32 -0.85
C GLY A 170 9.41 -13.50 0.60
N MET A 171 8.55 -13.12 1.54
CA MET A 171 8.79 -13.27 2.98
C MET A 171 8.83 -14.73 3.45
N LYS A 172 8.26 -15.66 2.70
CA LYS A 172 8.31 -17.10 2.98
C LYS A 172 9.61 -17.75 2.51
N LEU A 173 10.33 -17.16 1.55
CA LEU A 173 11.52 -17.76 0.93
C LEU A 173 12.63 -18.18 1.91
N PRO A 174 12.93 -17.45 3.01
CA PRO A 174 13.91 -17.91 4.01
C PRO A 174 13.59 -19.28 4.62
N PHE A 175 12.32 -19.69 4.60
CA PHE A 175 11.86 -20.97 5.14
C PHE A 175 11.90 -22.14 4.13
N ALA A 176 12.48 -21.93 2.95
CA ALA A 176 12.56 -22.94 1.90
C ALA A 176 13.25 -24.25 2.34
N ARG A 177 14.15 -24.19 3.32
CA ARG A 177 14.80 -25.37 3.87
C ARG A 177 13.83 -26.30 4.62
N HIS A 178 12.73 -25.76 5.15
CA HIS A 178 11.79 -26.44 6.02
C HIS A 178 10.47 -26.78 5.33
N SER A 179 10.26 -26.35 4.08
CA SER A 179 8.99 -26.55 3.37
C SER A 179 9.20 -26.87 1.90
N TRP A 180 8.67 -28.03 1.48
CA TRP A 180 8.66 -28.42 0.07
C TRP A 180 7.82 -27.46 -0.78
N ALA A 181 6.70 -26.96 -0.25
CA ALA A 181 5.86 -25.99 -0.94
C ALA A 181 6.62 -24.71 -1.29
N ILE A 182 7.47 -24.22 -0.37
CA ILE A 182 8.28 -23.01 -0.60
C ILE A 182 9.41 -23.29 -1.60
N ARG A 183 9.96 -24.51 -1.63
CA ARG A 183 10.94 -24.89 -2.68
C ARG A 183 10.29 -24.87 -4.07
N MET A 184 9.05 -25.36 -4.19
CA MET A 184 8.29 -25.29 -5.44
C MET A 184 7.97 -23.84 -5.83
N LEU A 185 7.72 -22.96 -4.87
CA LEU A 185 7.57 -21.53 -5.11
C LEU A 185 8.84 -20.93 -5.72
N LEU A 186 10.03 -21.25 -5.19
CA LEU A 186 11.31 -20.83 -5.75
C LEU A 186 11.49 -21.27 -7.21
N VAL A 187 11.13 -22.51 -7.52
CA VAL A 187 11.17 -23.03 -8.91
C VAL A 187 10.25 -22.23 -9.81
N ARG A 188 9.02 -21.95 -9.38
CA ARG A 188 8.05 -21.14 -10.14
C ARG A 188 8.56 -19.72 -10.38
N ILE A 189 9.15 -19.08 -9.39
CA ILE A 189 9.75 -17.76 -9.52
C ILE A 189 10.88 -17.80 -10.54
N GLY A 190 11.79 -18.78 -10.43
CA GLY A 190 12.88 -18.97 -11.39
C GLY A 190 12.41 -19.13 -12.83
N LEU A 191 11.38 -19.96 -13.04
CA LEU A 191 10.78 -20.15 -14.37
C LEU A 191 10.17 -18.84 -14.92
N LYS A 192 9.46 -18.05 -14.09
CA LYS A 192 8.92 -16.76 -14.51
C LYS A 192 10.02 -15.76 -14.90
N ILE A 193 11.11 -15.72 -14.14
CA ILE A 193 12.27 -14.86 -14.47
C ILE A 193 12.89 -15.26 -15.80
N ILE A 194 13.04 -16.55 -16.06
CA ILE A 194 13.57 -17.04 -17.32
C ILE A 194 12.61 -16.71 -18.47
N ALA A 195 11.32 -16.97 -18.31
CA ALA A 195 10.32 -16.65 -19.32
C ALA A 195 10.26 -15.15 -19.62
N GLY A 196 10.30 -14.27 -18.60
CA GLY A 196 10.29 -12.83 -18.77
C GLY A 196 11.58 -12.24 -19.38
N LYS A 197 12.68 -12.99 -19.44
CA LYS A 197 13.91 -12.61 -20.16
C LYS A 197 13.90 -13.05 -21.62
N LEU A 198 13.01 -13.95 -21.98
CA LEU A 198 12.87 -14.48 -23.34
C LEU A 198 11.78 -13.75 -24.16
N THR A 199 10.98 -12.91 -23.52
CA THR A 199 9.98 -12.01 -24.11
C THR A 199 10.41 -10.56 -23.99
#